data_ecf0e997d2a997c54db0db7f6d49dd7e
#
_entry.id   ecf0e997d2a997c54db0db7f6d49dd7e
#
_cell.length_a   1.000
_cell.length_b   1.000
_cell.length_c   1.000
_cell.angle_alpha   90.00
_cell.angle_beta   90.00
_cell.angle_gamma   90.00
#
_symmetry.space_group_name_H-M   'P 1'
#
loop_
_entity.id
_entity.type
_entity.pdbx_description
1 polymer ?
#
loop_
_entity_poly.entity_id
_entity_poly.type
_entity_poly.pdbx_seq_one_letter_code
_entity_poly.pdbx_strand_id
1 'polypeptide(L)'
;MINKKTVSLTVGQKTTLRMTGTTKKVSWKSSNVKVATVDRYGRITGKKAGTATITATVLNKKYPCKVTVKAKNTPDTFSETKAKTNISKKIITANGYIYVLLESSYNCPTEISAKCTFYNDDGDPVDYSTSDIMFLEKGHKGVLSFPAWATKYSTYKIEYAFSEGLKYYYHKSVIDGLGLHTNYVESEYGDYIMATVTNSNSCDCYYVEVLTIFYDDTDSIIAIEPGSLSIPANGSDSVKNFVPYDRTTDEALNYDHYESFISYAYHLGK
;
A
#
# COMPACT_ATOMS: atom_id res chain seq x y z
N MET A 1 11.08 -32.56 16.57
CA MET A 1 10.56 -32.19 15.23
C MET A 1 11.09 -30.81 14.87
N ILE A 2 11.30 -30.48 13.56
CA ILE A 2 11.69 -29.11 13.18
C ILE A 2 10.48 -28.18 13.31
N ASN A 3 10.68 -26.98 13.86
CA ASN A 3 9.61 -26.03 14.18
C ASN A 3 8.95 -25.35 12.96
N LYS A 4 9.65 -25.29 11.80
CA LYS A 4 9.13 -24.74 10.54
C LYS A 4 9.55 -25.62 9.37
N LYS A 5 8.61 -25.99 8.49
CA LYS A 5 8.87 -26.75 7.27
C LYS A 5 9.18 -25.83 6.08
N THR A 6 8.72 -24.58 6.14
CA THR A 6 8.97 -23.54 5.13
C THR A 6 9.33 -22.24 5.82
N VAL A 7 10.18 -21.43 5.18
CA VAL A 7 10.62 -20.11 5.61
C VAL A 7 10.74 -19.20 4.39
N SER A 8 10.22 -17.98 4.47
CA SER A 8 10.46 -16.92 3.51
C SER A 8 11.29 -15.82 4.16
N LEU A 9 12.34 -15.35 3.48
CA LEU A 9 13.24 -14.29 3.91
C LEU A 9 13.50 -13.35 2.74
N THR A 10 13.85 -12.11 3.01
CA THR A 10 14.53 -11.25 2.03
C THR A 10 16.06 -11.34 2.22
N VAL A 11 16.80 -10.95 1.19
CA VAL A 11 18.28 -10.88 1.27
C VAL A 11 18.70 -10.02 2.47
N GLY A 12 19.58 -10.56 3.31
CA GLY A 12 20.06 -9.96 4.56
C GLY A 12 19.23 -10.31 5.80
N GLN A 13 17.99 -10.73 5.66
CA GLN A 13 17.17 -11.15 6.80
C GLN A 13 17.67 -12.44 7.43
N LYS A 14 17.40 -12.58 8.73
CA LYS A 14 17.79 -13.73 9.56
C LYS A 14 16.56 -14.30 10.25
N THR A 15 16.54 -15.63 10.43
CA THR A 15 15.56 -16.33 11.28
C THR A 15 16.22 -17.54 11.90
N THR A 16 15.57 -18.17 12.90
CA THR A 16 16.12 -19.36 13.57
C THR A 16 15.18 -20.53 13.41
N LEU A 17 15.71 -21.66 12.92
CA LEU A 17 15.06 -22.96 13.03
C LEU A 17 15.47 -23.63 14.35
N ARG A 18 14.54 -24.36 14.93
CA ARG A 18 14.78 -25.11 16.15
C ARG A 18 14.28 -26.54 16.00
N MET A 19 14.98 -27.49 16.62
CA MET A 19 14.49 -28.84 16.82
C MET A 19 13.80 -28.93 18.17
N THR A 20 12.57 -29.40 18.21
CA THR A 20 11.79 -29.65 19.43
C THR A 20 11.75 -31.15 19.73
N GLY A 21 11.61 -31.52 21.01
CA GLY A 21 11.50 -32.92 21.44
C GLY A 21 12.82 -33.69 21.36
N THR A 22 13.98 -33.02 21.44
CA THR A 22 15.29 -33.68 21.52
C THR A 22 16.29 -32.81 22.30
N THR A 23 17.11 -33.48 23.10
CA THR A 23 18.29 -32.91 23.77
C THR A 23 19.59 -33.28 23.03
N LYS A 24 19.49 -34.08 21.98
CA LYS A 24 20.66 -34.55 21.22
C LYS A 24 21.22 -33.45 20.32
N LYS A 25 22.52 -33.55 20.01
CA LYS A 25 23.21 -32.60 19.11
C LYS A 25 22.53 -32.57 17.75
N VAL A 26 22.26 -31.38 17.24
CA VAL A 26 21.69 -31.11 15.91
C VAL A 26 22.80 -30.62 15.00
N SER A 27 22.95 -31.22 13.83
CA SER A 27 23.77 -30.68 12.76
C SER A 27 22.89 -30.03 11.69
N TRP A 28 23.35 -28.89 11.16
CA TRP A 28 22.63 -28.10 10.18
C TRP A 28 23.42 -28.03 8.88
N LYS A 29 22.73 -28.16 7.74
CA LYS A 29 23.33 -28.05 6.41
C LYS A 29 22.40 -27.31 5.46
N SER A 30 22.94 -26.42 4.64
CA SER A 30 22.25 -25.78 3.52
C SER A 30 22.55 -26.52 2.22
N SER A 31 21.56 -26.73 1.38
CA SER A 31 21.73 -27.26 0.02
C SER A 31 22.37 -26.25 -0.92
N ASN A 32 22.23 -24.95 -0.61
CA ASN A 32 22.81 -23.87 -1.41
C ASN A 32 23.22 -22.68 -0.52
N VAL A 33 24.47 -22.64 -0.11
CA VAL A 33 25.04 -21.57 0.76
C VAL A 33 25.11 -20.21 0.07
N LYS A 34 25.03 -20.15 -1.26
CA LYS A 34 24.93 -18.87 -2.00
C LYS A 34 23.57 -18.23 -1.84
N VAL A 35 22.51 -19.02 -1.64
CA VAL A 35 21.14 -18.54 -1.43
C VAL A 35 20.86 -18.30 0.05
N ALA A 36 21.15 -19.30 0.90
CA ALA A 36 20.92 -19.17 2.34
C ALA A 36 22.00 -19.96 3.12
N THR A 37 22.54 -19.36 4.15
CA THR A 37 23.46 -20.01 5.10
C THR A 37 22.72 -20.40 6.37
N VAL A 38 23.24 -21.40 7.08
CA VAL A 38 22.77 -21.76 8.43
C VAL A 38 23.98 -21.99 9.33
N ASP A 39 23.91 -21.49 10.57
CA ASP A 39 24.96 -21.71 11.57
C ASP A 39 24.66 -22.93 12.45
N ARG A 40 25.60 -23.25 13.36
CA ARG A 40 25.48 -24.38 14.30
C ARG A 40 24.27 -24.28 15.25
N TYR A 41 23.70 -23.10 15.41
CA TYR A 41 22.54 -22.85 16.27
C TYR A 41 21.21 -22.84 15.50
N GLY A 42 21.23 -23.13 14.18
CA GLY A 42 20.06 -23.12 13.32
C GLY A 42 19.63 -21.73 12.87
N ARG A 43 20.48 -20.69 13.06
CA ARG A 43 20.21 -19.34 12.54
C ARG A 43 20.48 -19.32 11.04
N ILE A 44 19.45 -19.00 10.27
CA ILE A 44 19.50 -18.86 8.82
C ILE A 44 19.73 -17.40 8.47
N THR A 45 20.53 -17.16 7.44
CA THR A 45 20.73 -15.85 6.82
C THR A 45 20.47 -15.97 5.32
N GLY A 46 19.52 -15.18 4.77
CA GLY A 46 19.30 -15.05 3.34
C GLY A 46 20.45 -14.28 2.68
N LYS A 47 21.12 -14.85 1.67
CA LYS A 47 22.29 -14.26 1.01
C LYS A 47 21.98 -13.73 -0.40
N LYS A 48 21.19 -14.48 -1.17
CA LYS A 48 20.80 -14.15 -2.54
C LYS A 48 19.42 -14.69 -2.83
N ALA A 49 18.67 -14.01 -3.66
CA ALA A 49 17.36 -14.47 -4.11
C ALA A 49 17.43 -15.87 -4.73
N GLY A 50 16.49 -16.73 -4.36
CA GLY A 50 16.42 -18.12 -4.78
C GLY A 50 15.85 -19.04 -3.71
N THR A 51 15.97 -20.34 -3.91
CA THR A 51 15.49 -21.36 -2.97
C THR A 51 16.65 -22.24 -2.51
N ALA A 52 16.65 -22.55 -1.21
CA ALA A 52 17.57 -23.52 -0.61
C ALA A 52 16.81 -24.41 0.38
N THR A 53 17.29 -25.63 0.61
CA THR A 53 16.78 -26.49 1.67
C THR A 53 17.78 -26.49 2.83
N ILE A 54 17.30 -26.10 4.00
CA ILE A 54 18.06 -26.24 5.24
C ILE A 54 17.65 -27.53 5.90
N THR A 55 18.61 -28.41 6.14
CA THR A 55 18.37 -29.74 6.75
C THR A 55 18.98 -29.79 8.14
N ALA A 56 18.14 -30.07 9.13
CA ALA A 56 18.58 -30.50 10.46
C ALA A 56 18.76 -32.02 10.47
N THR A 57 19.85 -32.50 11.04
CA THR A 57 20.11 -33.94 11.21
C THR A 57 20.30 -34.24 12.71
N VAL A 58 19.54 -35.21 13.21
CA VAL A 58 19.59 -35.71 14.60
C VAL A 58 19.57 -37.26 14.54
N LEU A 59 20.58 -37.89 15.10
CA LEU A 59 20.69 -39.38 15.12
C LEU A 59 20.41 -39.97 13.72
N ASN A 60 21.09 -39.45 12.69
CA ASN A 60 20.95 -39.81 11.27
C ASN A 60 19.58 -39.57 10.63
N LYS A 61 18.58 -39.06 11.35
CA LYS A 61 17.31 -38.65 10.78
C LYS A 61 17.36 -37.21 10.29
N LYS A 62 16.88 -36.96 9.06
CA LYS A 62 16.91 -35.69 8.36
C LYS A 62 15.55 -34.99 8.44
N TYR A 63 15.57 -33.69 8.72
CA TYR A 63 14.40 -32.82 8.84
C TYR A 63 14.58 -31.60 7.93
N PRO A 64 14.06 -31.61 6.71
CA PRO A 64 14.23 -30.52 5.76
C PRO A 64 13.28 -29.36 6.06
N CYS A 65 13.76 -28.13 5.77
CA CYS A 65 12.98 -26.91 5.72
C CYS A 65 13.28 -26.19 4.39
N LYS A 66 12.26 -25.91 3.59
CA LYS A 66 12.38 -25.13 2.36
C LYS A 66 12.51 -23.65 2.72
N VAL A 67 13.60 -23.02 2.28
CA VAL A 67 13.87 -21.59 2.49
C VAL A 67 13.81 -20.89 1.15
N THR A 68 12.90 -19.93 1.00
CA THR A 68 12.81 -19.03 -0.15
C THR A 68 13.38 -17.68 0.26
N VAL A 69 14.41 -17.22 -0.43
CA VAL A 69 14.98 -15.89 -0.25
C VAL A 69 14.52 -15.01 -1.41
N LYS A 70 13.81 -13.94 -1.09
CA LYS A 70 13.40 -12.92 -2.05
C LYS A 70 14.51 -11.89 -2.22
N ALA A 71 14.61 -11.26 -3.37
CA ALA A 71 15.50 -10.12 -3.56
C ALA A 71 15.15 -9.01 -2.55
N LYS A 72 16.17 -8.26 -2.12
CA LYS A 72 15.92 -7.02 -1.39
C LYS A 72 15.36 -6.02 -2.40
N ASN A 73 14.16 -5.54 -2.16
CA ASN A 73 13.60 -4.48 -2.99
C ASN A 73 14.34 -3.17 -2.61
N THR A 74 15.39 -2.84 -3.35
CA THR A 74 16.02 -1.53 -3.25
C THR A 74 15.32 -0.63 -4.24
N PRO A 75 14.79 0.53 -3.80
CA PRO A 75 14.22 1.50 -4.73
C PRO A 75 15.23 1.87 -5.83
N ASP A 76 14.72 2.13 -7.02
CA ASP A 76 15.50 2.73 -8.09
C ASP A 76 15.92 4.15 -7.70
N THR A 77 16.96 4.68 -8.32
CA THR A 77 17.20 6.13 -8.28
C THR A 77 16.04 6.81 -9.01
N PHE A 78 15.49 7.86 -8.40
CA PHE A 78 14.35 8.58 -8.97
C PHE A 78 14.67 9.12 -10.37
N SER A 79 13.71 9.00 -11.26
CA SER A 79 13.72 9.56 -12.60
C SER A 79 12.29 9.95 -12.98
N GLU A 80 12.07 11.23 -13.21
CA GLU A 80 10.76 11.76 -13.58
C GLU A 80 10.21 11.10 -14.84
N THR A 81 11.06 10.86 -15.83
CA THR A 81 10.66 10.16 -17.09
C THR A 81 10.16 8.74 -16.78
N LYS A 82 10.86 8.00 -15.92
CA LYS A 82 10.42 6.66 -15.50
C LYS A 82 9.13 6.71 -14.69
N ALA A 83 8.98 7.68 -13.77
CA ALA A 83 7.76 7.86 -13.01
C ALA A 83 6.56 8.11 -13.95
N LYS A 84 6.68 9.05 -14.90
CA LYS A 84 5.65 9.35 -15.91
C LYS A 84 5.21 8.12 -16.73
N THR A 85 6.15 7.21 -17.04
CA THR A 85 5.90 6.03 -17.86
C THR A 85 5.34 4.87 -17.06
N ASN A 86 5.72 4.72 -15.78
CA ASN A 86 5.39 3.56 -14.95
C ASN A 86 4.29 3.83 -13.91
N ILE A 87 3.70 5.03 -13.93
CA ILE A 87 2.51 5.36 -13.15
C ILE A 87 1.36 5.58 -14.11
N SER A 88 0.41 4.64 -14.11
CA SER A 88 -0.80 4.74 -14.94
C SER A 88 -1.76 5.79 -14.36
N LYS A 89 -2.60 6.37 -15.22
CA LYS A 89 -3.58 7.40 -14.87
C LYS A 89 -4.91 7.08 -15.51
N LYS A 90 -5.97 7.00 -14.71
CA LYS A 90 -7.36 6.91 -15.18
C LYS A 90 -8.13 8.12 -14.63
N ILE A 91 -8.62 8.97 -15.53
CA ILE A 91 -9.42 10.15 -15.16
C ILE A 91 -10.89 9.73 -15.11
N ILE A 92 -11.59 10.17 -14.06
CA ILE A 92 -12.98 9.87 -13.79
C ILE A 92 -13.66 11.16 -13.35
N THR A 93 -14.81 11.48 -13.93
CA THR A 93 -15.67 12.58 -13.47
C THR A 93 -16.90 11.96 -12.82
N ALA A 94 -17.08 12.17 -11.53
CA ALA A 94 -18.18 11.59 -10.78
C ALA A 94 -18.52 12.47 -9.57
N ASN A 95 -19.78 12.54 -9.22
CA ASN A 95 -20.32 13.23 -8.04
C ASN A 95 -19.74 14.64 -7.81
N GLY A 96 -19.58 15.41 -8.89
CA GLY A 96 -19.03 16.78 -8.82
C GLY A 96 -17.52 16.87 -8.59
N TYR A 97 -16.79 15.78 -8.76
CA TYR A 97 -15.31 15.74 -8.70
C TYR A 97 -14.71 15.26 -10.00
N ILE A 98 -13.47 15.68 -10.26
CA ILE A 98 -12.57 15.04 -11.21
C ILE A 98 -11.56 14.27 -10.38
N TYR A 99 -11.56 12.94 -10.52
CA TYR A 99 -10.61 12.05 -9.88
C TYR A 99 -9.55 11.60 -10.89
N VAL A 100 -8.33 11.44 -10.43
CA VAL A 100 -7.28 10.73 -11.17
C VAL A 100 -6.84 9.54 -10.35
N LEU A 101 -7.29 8.36 -10.72
CA LEU A 101 -6.82 7.11 -10.14
C LEU A 101 -5.45 6.78 -10.71
N LEU A 102 -4.49 6.61 -9.83
CA LEU A 102 -3.09 6.33 -10.11
C LEU A 102 -2.73 4.92 -9.64
N GLU A 103 -1.93 4.20 -10.43
CA GLU A 103 -1.37 2.91 -10.03
C GLU A 103 0.10 2.86 -10.44
N SER A 104 0.97 2.56 -9.47
CA SER A 104 2.42 2.58 -9.69
C SER A 104 2.99 1.19 -9.92
N SER A 105 3.68 1.02 -11.04
CA SER A 105 4.63 -0.09 -11.27
C SER A 105 6.08 0.35 -11.07
N TYR A 106 6.32 1.63 -10.76
CA TYR A 106 7.65 2.21 -10.61
C TYR A 106 8.29 1.80 -9.28
N ASN A 107 9.53 1.31 -9.34
CA ASN A 107 10.26 0.83 -8.17
C ASN A 107 10.99 1.96 -7.41
N CYS A 108 10.34 3.11 -7.30
CA CYS A 108 10.81 4.24 -6.50
C CYS A 108 9.59 4.96 -5.95
N PRO A 109 9.48 5.17 -4.62
CA PRO A 109 8.40 5.97 -4.07
C PRO A 109 8.36 7.35 -4.74
N THR A 110 7.19 7.77 -5.17
CA THR A 110 7.03 8.97 -5.98
C THR A 110 6.01 9.90 -5.33
N GLU A 111 6.41 11.14 -5.08
CA GLU A 111 5.51 12.23 -4.75
C GLU A 111 4.88 12.75 -6.06
N ILE A 112 3.58 12.96 -6.06
CA ILE A 112 2.82 13.41 -7.22
C ILE A 112 1.97 14.60 -6.77
N SER A 113 2.20 15.75 -7.37
CA SER A 113 1.32 16.90 -7.25
C SER A 113 0.68 17.22 -8.59
N ALA A 114 -0.56 17.69 -8.55
CA ALA A 114 -1.25 18.07 -9.77
C ALA A 114 -2.12 19.30 -9.58
N LYS A 115 -2.25 20.09 -10.63
CA LYS A 115 -3.12 21.24 -10.76
C LYS A 115 -4.14 20.98 -11.85
N CYS A 116 -5.43 21.02 -11.50
CA CYS A 116 -6.54 21.02 -12.44
C CYS A 116 -7.00 22.46 -12.65
N THR A 117 -6.92 22.95 -13.88
CA THR A 117 -7.40 24.28 -14.26
C THR A 117 -8.68 24.12 -15.07
N PHE A 118 -9.72 24.84 -14.72
CA PHE A 118 -11.03 24.84 -15.34
C PHE A 118 -11.16 26.02 -16.31
N TYR A 119 -11.81 25.81 -17.44
CA TYR A 119 -11.95 26.80 -18.51
C TYR A 119 -13.41 26.98 -18.91
N ASN A 120 -13.80 28.18 -19.31
CA ASN A 120 -15.10 28.49 -19.89
C ASN A 120 -15.15 28.10 -21.40
N ASP A 121 -16.27 28.40 -22.06
CA ASP A 121 -16.47 28.12 -23.49
C ASP A 121 -15.52 28.91 -24.41
N ASP A 122 -15.05 30.07 -23.93
CA ASP A 122 -14.11 30.94 -24.67
C ASP A 122 -12.65 30.47 -24.51
N GLY A 123 -12.39 29.47 -23.66
CA GLY A 123 -11.06 28.95 -23.35
C GLY A 123 -10.31 29.74 -22.29
N ASP A 124 -10.98 30.67 -21.61
CA ASP A 124 -10.39 31.41 -20.49
C ASP A 124 -10.40 30.59 -19.19
N PRO A 125 -9.33 30.65 -18.39
CA PRO A 125 -9.31 29.96 -17.10
C PRO A 125 -10.27 30.66 -16.12
N VAL A 126 -11.18 29.90 -15.52
CA VAL A 126 -12.19 30.40 -14.57
C VAL A 126 -11.90 30.00 -13.13
N ASP A 127 -11.18 28.88 -12.91
CA ASP A 127 -10.83 28.39 -11.59
C ASP A 127 -9.71 27.35 -11.67
N TYR A 128 -9.15 26.96 -10.54
CA TYR A 128 -8.24 25.84 -10.43
C TYR A 128 -8.34 25.15 -9.07
N SER A 129 -7.97 23.88 -9.04
CA SER A 129 -7.81 23.07 -7.82
C SER A 129 -6.48 22.34 -7.85
N THR A 130 -5.91 22.05 -6.68
CA THR A 130 -4.67 21.27 -6.54
C THR A 130 -4.91 20.04 -5.69
N SER A 131 -4.20 18.96 -5.99
CA SER A 131 -4.22 17.73 -5.22
C SER A 131 -2.84 17.08 -5.25
N ASP A 132 -2.47 16.39 -4.17
CA ASP A 132 -1.16 15.74 -4.07
C ASP A 132 -1.25 14.38 -3.39
N ILE A 133 -0.28 13.53 -3.70
CA ILE A 133 0.02 12.27 -3.02
C ILE A 133 1.47 12.37 -2.55
N MET A 134 1.70 12.30 -1.25
CA MET A 134 3.04 12.45 -0.65
C MET A 134 4.03 11.40 -1.15
N PHE A 135 3.56 10.16 -1.37
CA PHE A 135 4.33 9.12 -2.04
C PHE A 135 3.43 7.97 -2.48
N LEU A 136 3.62 7.56 -3.71
CA LEU A 136 2.99 6.39 -4.31
C LEU A 136 4.06 5.32 -4.52
N GLU A 137 3.88 4.17 -3.89
CA GLU A 137 4.82 3.06 -3.96
C GLU A 137 4.43 2.05 -5.03
N LYS A 138 5.40 1.24 -5.44
CA LYS A 138 5.18 0.16 -6.41
C LYS A 138 4.13 -0.83 -5.94
N GLY A 139 3.15 -1.08 -6.79
CA GLY A 139 2.03 -2.00 -6.54
C GLY A 139 0.89 -1.38 -5.74
N HIS A 140 0.97 -0.07 -5.45
CA HIS A 140 -0.09 0.63 -4.73
C HIS A 140 -0.86 1.58 -5.67
N LYS A 141 -2.09 1.89 -5.24
CA LYS A 141 -2.99 2.84 -5.88
C LYS A 141 -3.07 4.12 -5.06
N GLY A 142 -3.34 5.24 -5.71
CA GLY A 142 -3.62 6.51 -5.06
C GLY A 142 -4.59 7.32 -5.90
N VAL A 143 -5.19 8.34 -5.32
CA VAL A 143 -6.17 9.19 -5.99
C VAL A 143 -5.83 10.64 -5.78
N LEU A 144 -5.78 11.40 -6.88
CA LEU A 144 -5.86 12.85 -6.85
C LEU A 144 -7.32 13.24 -7.07
N SER A 145 -7.83 14.15 -6.26
CA SER A 145 -9.22 14.60 -6.32
C SER A 145 -9.30 16.12 -6.46
N PHE A 146 -10.13 16.56 -7.41
CA PHE A 146 -10.32 17.96 -7.72
C PHE A 146 -11.83 18.28 -7.63
N PRO A 147 -12.29 19.03 -6.60
CA PRO A 147 -13.67 19.45 -6.53
C PRO A 147 -14.00 20.35 -7.73
N ALA A 148 -15.06 19.99 -8.45
CA ALA A 148 -15.53 20.68 -9.66
C ALA A 148 -16.99 21.11 -9.55
N TRP A 149 -17.66 20.77 -8.47
CA TRP A 149 -19.10 21.00 -8.26
C TRP A 149 -19.49 22.48 -8.06
N ALA A 150 -18.56 23.29 -7.58
CA ALA A 150 -18.80 24.74 -7.34
C ALA A 150 -18.46 25.62 -8.55
N THR A 151 -17.81 25.07 -9.57
CA THR A 151 -17.27 25.83 -10.71
C THR A 151 -18.06 25.53 -11.97
N LYS A 152 -18.61 26.55 -12.63
CA LYS A 152 -19.18 26.40 -13.97
C LYS A 152 -18.04 26.42 -14.99
N TYR A 153 -17.80 25.29 -15.66
CA TYR A 153 -16.75 25.12 -16.67
C TYR A 153 -17.24 24.31 -17.87
N SER A 154 -16.58 24.46 -19.01
CA SER A 154 -16.79 23.64 -20.20
C SER A 154 -15.71 22.60 -20.44
N THR A 155 -14.47 22.88 -20.02
CA THR A 155 -13.36 21.95 -20.14
C THR A 155 -12.34 22.15 -19.01
N TYR A 156 -11.40 21.20 -18.87
CA TYR A 156 -10.34 21.30 -17.87
C TYR A 156 -9.01 20.75 -18.40
N LYS A 157 -7.91 21.11 -17.75
CA LYS A 157 -6.57 20.61 -18.01
C LYS A 157 -5.90 20.23 -16.70
N ILE A 158 -5.28 19.03 -16.65
CA ILE A 158 -4.52 18.60 -15.48
C ILE A 158 -3.04 18.58 -15.81
N GLU A 159 -2.25 19.27 -15.01
CA GLU A 159 -0.80 19.32 -15.08
C GLU A 159 -0.21 18.59 -13.88
N TYR A 160 0.77 17.71 -14.11
CA TYR A 160 1.36 16.86 -13.09
C TYR A 160 2.82 17.20 -12.89
N ALA A 161 3.26 17.22 -11.63
CA ALA A 161 4.66 17.22 -11.24
C ALA A 161 4.98 15.94 -10.47
N PHE A 162 6.15 15.37 -10.75
CA PHE A 162 6.64 14.14 -10.13
C PHE A 162 7.97 14.43 -9.47
N SER A 163 8.11 14.03 -8.20
CA SER A 163 9.36 14.13 -7.46
C SER A 163 9.63 12.86 -6.68
N GLU A 164 10.84 12.72 -6.14
CA GLU A 164 11.19 11.62 -5.27
C GLU A 164 10.37 11.69 -3.99
N GLY A 165 9.53 10.70 -3.75
CA GLY A 165 8.76 10.55 -2.53
C GLY A 165 9.64 10.19 -1.34
N LEU A 166 9.18 10.48 -0.12
CA LEU A 166 9.93 10.24 1.12
C LEU A 166 11.24 11.04 1.24
N LYS A 167 11.39 12.10 0.46
CA LYS A 167 12.58 12.98 0.46
C LYS A 167 12.76 13.73 1.78
N TYR A 168 11.69 13.90 2.53
CA TYR A 168 11.75 14.47 3.86
C TYR A 168 12.28 13.41 4.84
N TYR A 169 13.40 13.68 5.48
CA TYR A 169 14.21 12.80 6.35
C TYR A 169 13.45 12.07 7.47
N TYR A 170 12.19 12.39 7.68
CA TYR A 170 11.37 11.89 8.79
C TYR A 170 10.25 10.93 8.39
N HIS A 171 10.00 10.74 7.10
CA HIS A 171 8.93 9.84 6.65
C HIS A 171 9.50 8.53 6.11
N LYS A 172 9.04 7.41 6.64
CA LYS A 172 9.34 6.06 6.13
C LYS A 172 8.04 5.35 5.86
N SER A 173 7.91 4.76 4.70
CA SER A 173 6.77 3.91 4.41
C SER A 173 6.72 2.72 5.35
N VAL A 174 5.53 2.38 5.77
CA VAL A 174 5.22 1.23 6.63
C VAL A 174 4.03 0.42 6.11
N ILE A 175 3.62 0.69 4.87
CA ILE A 175 2.42 0.11 4.25
C ILE A 175 2.48 -1.44 4.20
N ASP A 176 3.65 -2.02 3.94
CA ASP A 176 3.83 -3.49 3.83
C ASP A 176 3.45 -4.27 5.11
N GLY A 177 3.39 -3.60 6.25
CA GLY A 177 3.05 -4.21 7.54
C GLY A 177 1.61 -3.99 7.96
N LEU A 178 0.78 -3.40 7.08
CA LEU A 178 -0.62 -3.10 7.37
C LEU A 178 -1.55 -4.14 6.78
N GLY A 179 -2.63 -4.43 7.50
CA GLY A 179 -3.76 -5.22 7.02
C GLY A 179 -5.02 -4.38 7.06
N LEU A 180 -5.89 -4.49 6.06
CA LEU A 180 -7.16 -3.79 5.97
C LEU A 180 -8.32 -4.79 6.02
N HIS A 181 -9.32 -4.48 6.83
CA HIS A 181 -10.62 -5.16 6.85
C HIS A 181 -11.72 -4.11 6.82
N THR A 182 -12.76 -4.33 5.99
CA THR A 182 -13.87 -3.40 5.86
C THR A 182 -15.22 -4.08 6.06
N ASN A 183 -16.17 -3.34 6.61
CA ASN A 183 -17.57 -3.74 6.69
C ASN A 183 -18.49 -2.52 6.55
N TYR A 184 -19.64 -2.74 5.92
CA TYR A 184 -20.72 -1.75 5.84
C TYR A 184 -21.43 -1.64 7.19
N VAL A 185 -21.79 -0.42 7.57
CA VAL A 185 -22.54 -0.12 8.79
C VAL A 185 -23.69 0.83 8.50
N GLU A 186 -24.91 0.38 8.75
CA GLU A 186 -26.09 1.24 8.75
C GLU A 186 -26.08 2.16 9.97
N SER A 187 -26.44 3.42 9.80
CA SER A 187 -26.43 4.41 10.87
C SER A 187 -27.49 5.49 10.65
N GLU A 188 -28.15 5.92 11.71
CA GLU A 188 -29.10 7.04 11.69
C GLU A 188 -28.46 8.38 11.29
N TYR A 189 -27.14 8.49 11.34
CA TYR A 189 -26.36 9.68 10.95
C TYR A 189 -25.69 9.54 9.58
N GLY A 190 -26.12 8.58 8.78
CA GLY A 190 -25.57 8.24 7.47
C GLY A 190 -24.75 6.96 7.51
N ASP A 191 -24.94 6.14 6.51
CA ASP A 191 -24.24 4.86 6.35
C ASP A 191 -22.78 5.06 6.02
N TYR A 192 -21.94 4.13 6.43
CA TYR A 192 -20.49 4.22 6.20
C TYR A 192 -19.84 2.85 6.06
N ILE A 193 -18.68 2.86 5.42
CA ILE A 193 -17.76 1.74 5.42
C ILE A 193 -16.80 1.92 6.60
N MET A 194 -16.87 1.00 7.57
CA MET A 194 -15.89 0.93 8.65
C MET A 194 -14.63 0.25 8.13
N ALA A 195 -13.56 0.99 7.98
CA ALA A 195 -12.26 0.48 7.58
C ALA A 195 -11.37 0.30 8.81
N THR A 196 -11.12 -0.95 9.20
CA THR A 196 -10.24 -1.32 10.31
C THR A 196 -8.87 -1.68 9.76
N VAL A 197 -7.86 -0.94 10.18
CA VAL A 197 -6.46 -1.19 9.80
C VAL A 197 -5.70 -1.77 10.98
N THR A 198 -4.98 -2.87 10.73
CA THR A 198 -4.07 -3.50 11.70
C THR A 198 -2.63 -3.20 11.34
N ASN A 199 -1.81 -2.82 12.31
CA ASN A 199 -0.40 -2.51 12.14
C ASN A 199 0.46 -3.62 12.78
N SER A 200 1.13 -4.43 11.96
CA SER A 200 2.08 -5.45 12.40
C SER A 200 3.54 -4.96 12.45
N ASN A 201 3.75 -3.66 12.15
CA ASN A 201 5.07 -3.06 12.30
C ASN A 201 5.43 -2.83 13.77
N SER A 202 6.72 -2.80 14.07
CA SER A 202 7.25 -2.50 15.41
C SER A 202 7.33 -0.98 15.70
N CYS A 203 6.77 -0.14 14.85
CA CYS A 203 6.70 1.31 14.99
C CYS A 203 5.28 1.80 14.73
N ASP A 204 4.96 2.96 15.30
CA ASP A 204 3.67 3.60 15.08
C ASP A 204 3.53 4.04 13.63
N CYS A 205 2.33 3.89 13.05
CA CYS A 205 1.95 4.55 11.82
C CYS A 205 1.37 5.91 12.17
N TYR A 206 2.09 6.96 11.85
CA TYR A 206 1.65 8.32 12.14
C TYR A 206 0.47 8.76 11.29
N TYR A 207 0.44 8.29 10.05
CA TYR A 207 -0.64 8.55 9.10
C TYR A 207 -0.85 7.35 8.19
N VAL A 208 -2.10 6.97 8.03
CA VAL A 208 -2.56 5.95 7.09
C VAL A 208 -3.73 6.53 6.34
N GLU A 209 -3.67 6.55 5.02
CA GLU A 209 -4.81 6.91 4.18
C GLU A 209 -5.50 5.65 3.67
N VAL A 210 -6.82 5.57 3.91
CA VAL A 210 -7.69 4.54 3.36
C VAL A 210 -8.65 5.21 2.40
N LEU A 211 -8.67 4.74 1.16
CA LEU A 211 -9.61 5.20 0.13
C LEU A 211 -10.69 4.15 -0.06
N THR A 212 -11.94 4.58 -0.14
CA THR A 212 -13.08 3.74 -0.51
C THR A 212 -13.67 4.24 -1.81
N ILE A 213 -13.72 3.36 -2.82
CA ILE A 213 -14.32 3.61 -4.13
C ILE A 213 -15.70 2.98 -4.16
N PHE A 214 -16.70 3.74 -4.57
CA PHE A 214 -18.08 3.27 -4.76
C PHE A 214 -18.35 3.10 -6.25
N TYR A 215 -19.02 2.01 -6.59
CA TYR A 215 -19.34 1.62 -7.97
C TYR A 215 -20.84 1.48 -8.17
N ASP A 216 -21.32 1.79 -9.38
CA ASP A 216 -22.65 1.43 -9.82
C ASP A 216 -22.72 -0.03 -10.33
N ASP A 217 -23.90 -0.47 -10.78
CA ASP A 217 -24.17 -1.80 -11.32
C ASP A 217 -23.48 -2.09 -12.67
N THR A 218 -22.80 -1.11 -13.25
CA THR A 218 -22.00 -1.25 -14.48
C THR A 218 -20.48 -1.25 -14.23
N ASP A 219 -20.03 -1.37 -12.96
CA ASP A 219 -18.63 -1.23 -12.53
C ASP A 219 -18.05 0.18 -12.82
N SER A 220 -18.89 1.20 -12.98
CA SER A 220 -18.45 2.57 -13.11
C SER A 220 -18.23 3.21 -11.74
N ILE A 221 -17.12 3.92 -11.58
CA ILE A 221 -16.82 4.64 -10.34
C ILE A 221 -17.73 5.85 -10.24
N ILE A 222 -18.50 5.92 -9.16
CA ILE A 222 -19.46 7.00 -8.90
C ILE A 222 -19.02 7.94 -7.78
N ALA A 223 -18.16 7.48 -6.86
CA ALA A 223 -17.54 8.34 -5.86
C ALA A 223 -16.26 7.69 -5.29
N ILE A 224 -15.40 8.50 -4.69
CA ILE A 224 -14.23 8.07 -3.94
C ILE A 224 -14.14 8.88 -2.65
N GLU A 225 -14.11 8.19 -1.51
CA GLU A 225 -14.06 8.82 -0.20
C GLU A 225 -12.75 8.48 0.53
N PRO A 226 -12.00 9.50 0.97
CA PRO A 226 -10.82 9.32 1.77
C PRO A 226 -11.15 9.22 3.25
N GLY A 227 -10.42 8.38 3.95
CA GLY A 227 -10.36 8.34 5.41
C GLY A 227 -8.93 8.25 5.87
N SER A 228 -8.62 8.82 7.03
CA SER A 228 -7.26 8.75 7.58
C SER A 228 -7.27 8.45 9.07
N LEU A 229 -6.22 7.77 9.53
CA LEU A 229 -6.04 7.40 10.91
C LEU A 229 -4.55 7.29 11.26
N SER A 230 -4.24 7.20 12.55
CA SER A 230 -2.93 6.83 13.07
C SER A 230 -3.05 5.58 13.92
N ILE A 231 -2.05 4.70 13.89
CA ILE A 231 -2.13 3.38 14.52
C ILE A 231 -0.85 3.09 15.29
N PRO A 232 -0.92 2.72 16.58
CA PRO A 232 0.26 2.35 17.35
C PRO A 232 0.92 1.08 16.82
N ALA A 233 2.17 0.87 17.17
CA ALA A 233 2.92 -0.34 16.87
C ALA A 233 2.18 -1.59 17.39
N ASN A 234 2.06 -2.62 16.53
CA ASN A 234 1.34 -3.86 16.83
C ASN A 234 -0.12 -3.65 17.28
N GLY A 235 -0.74 -2.53 16.90
CA GLY A 235 -2.11 -2.15 17.25
C GLY A 235 -3.06 -2.19 16.06
N SER A 236 -4.29 -1.72 16.29
CA SER A 236 -5.30 -1.50 15.26
C SER A 236 -6.15 -0.30 15.60
N ASP A 237 -6.70 0.34 14.57
CA ASP A 237 -7.68 1.40 14.69
C ASP A 237 -8.60 1.40 13.47
N SER A 238 -9.69 2.18 13.52
CA SER A 238 -10.71 2.19 12.48
C SER A 238 -11.08 3.61 12.08
N VAL A 239 -11.38 3.78 10.79
CA VAL A 239 -11.90 5.02 10.22
C VAL A 239 -13.23 4.76 9.54
N LYS A 240 -14.13 5.76 9.54
CA LYS A 240 -15.41 5.74 8.85
C LYS A 240 -15.27 6.48 7.53
N ASN A 241 -15.51 5.78 6.43
CA ASN A 241 -15.69 6.38 5.11
C ASN A 241 -17.19 6.41 4.82
N PHE A 242 -17.81 7.56 5.00
CA PHE A 242 -19.26 7.69 4.83
C PHE A 242 -19.65 7.45 3.38
N VAL A 243 -20.83 6.84 3.18
CA VAL A 243 -21.47 6.81 1.86
C VAL A 243 -21.77 8.25 1.47
N PRO A 244 -21.23 8.76 0.36
CA PRO A 244 -21.42 10.15 -0.01
C PRO A 244 -22.86 10.42 -0.44
N TYR A 245 -23.28 11.69 -0.36
CA TYR A 245 -24.53 12.15 -0.93
C TYR A 245 -24.34 12.48 -2.42
N ASP A 246 -25.36 12.18 -3.22
CA ASP A 246 -25.46 12.70 -4.58
C ASP A 246 -25.64 14.21 -4.52
N ARG A 247 -24.69 14.95 -5.12
CA ARG A 247 -24.68 16.42 -5.05
C ARG A 247 -25.80 17.10 -5.84
N THR A 248 -26.56 16.35 -6.62
CA THR A 248 -27.70 16.86 -7.39
C THR A 248 -29.03 16.64 -6.70
N THR A 249 -29.17 15.55 -5.95
CA THR A 249 -30.42 15.16 -5.27
C THR A 249 -30.39 15.38 -3.77
N ASP A 250 -29.19 15.54 -3.18
CA ASP A 250 -28.95 15.61 -1.73
C ASP A 250 -29.42 14.35 -0.98
N GLU A 251 -29.54 13.24 -1.70
CA GLU A 251 -29.83 11.92 -1.16
C GLU A 251 -28.55 11.07 -1.05
N ALA A 252 -28.55 10.05 -0.20
CA ALA A 252 -27.43 9.10 -0.12
C ALA A 252 -27.20 8.46 -1.49
N LEU A 253 -25.93 8.39 -1.90
CA LEU A 253 -25.54 7.86 -3.20
C LEU A 253 -25.95 6.38 -3.31
N ASN A 254 -26.69 6.03 -4.36
CA ASN A 254 -27.02 4.64 -4.64
C ASN A 254 -25.84 3.96 -5.33
N TYR A 255 -25.22 2.97 -4.67
CA TYR A 255 -24.10 2.19 -5.19
C TYR A 255 -24.43 0.69 -5.14
N ASP A 256 -23.77 -0.10 -6.00
CA ASP A 256 -23.89 -1.56 -6.03
C ASP A 256 -22.88 -2.22 -5.11
N HIS A 257 -21.61 -1.82 -5.22
CA HIS A 257 -20.54 -2.36 -4.39
C HIS A 257 -19.43 -1.31 -4.13
N TYR A 258 -18.49 -1.66 -3.24
CA TYR A 258 -17.35 -0.81 -2.93
C TYR A 258 -16.04 -1.61 -2.87
N GLU A 259 -14.93 -0.94 -3.12
CA GLU A 259 -13.56 -1.43 -2.88
C GLU A 259 -12.84 -0.45 -1.96
N SER A 260 -12.16 -0.94 -0.93
CA SER A 260 -11.30 -0.10 -0.10
C SER A 260 -9.86 -0.59 -0.14
N PHE A 261 -8.91 0.35 -0.11
CA PHE A 261 -7.49 0.04 -0.07
C PHE A 261 -6.71 1.11 0.69
N ILE A 262 -5.53 0.73 1.19
CA ILE A 262 -4.59 1.67 1.78
C ILE A 262 -3.80 2.31 0.63
N SER A 263 -3.91 3.64 0.49
CA SER A 263 -3.22 4.41 -0.53
C SER A 263 -1.75 4.60 -0.16
N TYR A 264 -1.51 5.11 1.05
CA TYR A 264 -0.17 5.23 1.61
C TYR A 264 -0.19 5.25 3.15
N ALA A 265 0.96 4.95 3.74
CA ALA A 265 1.13 4.99 5.17
C ALA A 265 2.59 5.32 5.53
N TYR A 266 2.81 6.14 6.56
CA TYR A 266 4.15 6.48 6.96
C TYR A 266 4.33 6.56 8.49
N HIS A 267 5.58 6.34 8.90
CA HIS A 267 6.13 6.53 10.22
C HIS A 267 7.05 7.76 10.23
N LEU A 268 7.00 8.54 11.30
CA LEU A 268 7.97 9.60 11.52
C LEU A 268 9.27 8.97 12.05
N GLY A 269 10.29 8.87 11.19
CA GLY A 269 11.62 8.43 11.60
C GLY A 269 12.28 9.49 12.52
N LYS A 270 12.93 9.03 13.59
CA LYS A 270 13.88 9.84 14.35
C LYS A 270 15.25 9.82 13.67
#